data_a00beb3bb25a47ad7b214911a2ad7788
#
_entry.id   a00beb3bb25a47ad7b214911a2ad7788
#
_cell.length_a   1.000
_cell.length_b   1.000
_cell.length_c   1.000
_cell.angle_alpha   90.00
_cell.angle_beta   90.00
_cell.angle_gamma   90.00
#
_symmetry.space_group_name_H-M   'P 1'
#
loop_
_entity.id
_entity.type
_entity.pdbx_description
1 polymer ?
#
loop_
_entity_poly.entity_id
_entity_poly.type
_entity_poly.pdbx_seq_one_letter_code
_entity_poly.pdbx_strand_id
1 'polypeptide(L)'
;MTTGYLLTCGTSLLGNLRRPDPDKPVGAVLAGALEDVAPEVRAAISPPHEGQFTYEPTIDRVLHDFAGLRGVAMRITAEGTVAPDLRALGAELESLVRRMLGQGPLGSQELRPEDPIALIVSDTREGLTCGLLIASMTGRAMRVLTHRGTPEETITDWDLEVRRSHHDMPPEAAPFDVYVIPGLAATSESAISEAAPWLAGALARTVGGVDVVPGDAWPKVEQSQAEISGGFKATLPLVHALLEYCAALRTARRITCVLRHESAPDVWIRAGLRSLTRDELAQRLEELREVRLGMTPETRLLRGFGWRNSDTSGGGRPELTPEGYGILAFPEP
;
A
#
# COMPACT_ATOMS: atom_id res chain seq x y z
N MET A 1 23.94 -1.87 2.53
CA MET A 1 22.82 -2.79 2.27
C MET A 1 21.55 -1.97 2.18
N THR A 2 20.95 -1.87 0.99
CA THR A 2 19.76 -1.02 0.73
C THR A 2 18.50 -1.80 1.05
N THR A 3 17.59 -1.20 1.80
CA THR A 3 16.33 -1.82 2.22
C THR A 3 15.16 -1.09 1.56
N GLY A 4 14.32 -1.83 0.83
CA GLY A 4 13.06 -1.29 0.33
C GLY A 4 11.95 -1.43 1.37
N TYR A 5 11.17 -0.38 1.55
CA TYR A 5 10.05 -0.38 2.50
C TYR A 5 8.73 -0.27 1.76
N LEU A 6 7.82 -1.17 2.08
CA LEU A 6 6.43 -1.12 1.65
C LEU A 6 5.54 -0.94 2.87
N LEU A 7 4.61 0.01 2.80
CA LEU A 7 3.64 0.28 3.83
C LEU A 7 2.23 0.26 3.24
N THR A 8 1.26 -0.23 3.98
CA THR A 8 -0.16 -0.04 3.67
C THR A 8 -0.70 1.16 4.43
N CYS A 9 -1.52 1.97 3.79
CA CYS A 9 -2.05 3.22 4.36
C CYS A 9 -3.55 3.11 4.63
N GLY A 10 -3.94 3.42 5.86
CA GLY A 10 -5.32 3.67 6.23
C GLY A 10 -5.65 5.16 6.24
N THR A 11 -6.69 5.50 6.97
CA THR A 11 -7.19 6.87 7.09
C THR A 11 -7.12 7.42 8.53
N SER A 12 -6.36 6.75 9.41
CA SER A 12 -6.29 7.13 10.82
C SER A 12 -5.69 8.52 11.03
N LEU A 13 -4.71 8.90 10.22
CA LEU A 13 -4.14 10.25 10.24
C LEU A 13 -5.21 11.32 9.99
N LEU A 14 -6.07 11.15 8.98
CA LEU A 14 -7.15 12.10 8.71
C LEU A 14 -8.18 12.14 9.83
N GLY A 15 -8.48 10.99 10.44
CA GLY A 15 -9.35 10.92 11.61
C GLY A 15 -8.83 11.79 12.76
N ASN A 16 -7.53 11.72 13.01
CA ASN A 16 -6.86 12.51 14.06
C ASN A 16 -6.80 14.01 13.69
N LEU A 17 -6.53 14.34 12.43
CA LEU A 17 -6.55 15.72 11.95
C LEU A 17 -7.92 16.36 12.04
N ARG A 18 -8.99 15.61 11.79
CA ARG A 18 -10.37 16.09 11.85
C ARG A 18 -10.87 16.31 13.29
N ARG A 19 -10.34 15.56 14.24
CA ARG A 19 -10.72 15.59 15.65
C ARG A 19 -9.48 15.51 16.54
N PRO A 20 -8.62 16.54 16.51
CA PRO A 20 -7.43 16.53 17.34
C PRO A 20 -7.84 16.52 18.81
N ASP A 21 -7.15 15.70 19.59
CA ASP A 21 -7.33 15.64 21.02
C ASP A 21 -6.53 16.80 21.68
N PRO A 22 -7.18 17.86 22.16
CA PRO A 22 -6.49 19.03 22.68
C PRO A 22 -5.69 18.74 23.96
N ASP A 23 -6.02 17.65 24.65
CA ASP A 23 -5.33 17.25 25.89
C ASP A 23 -3.98 16.56 25.61
N LYS A 24 -3.69 16.28 24.33
CA LYS A 24 -2.42 15.71 23.89
C LYS A 24 -1.56 16.76 23.21
N PRO A 25 -0.24 16.81 23.50
CA PRO A 25 0.69 17.76 22.88
C PRO A 25 0.60 17.80 21.35
N VAL A 26 0.52 16.62 20.72
CA VAL A 26 0.39 16.50 19.26
C VAL A 26 -0.98 16.96 18.78
N GLY A 27 -2.03 16.77 19.57
CA GLY A 27 -3.37 17.27 19.24
C GLY A 27 -3.43 18.78 19.13
N ALA A 28 -2.75 19.50 20.01
CA ALA A 28 -2.63 20.96 19.93
C ALA A 28 -1.87 21.40 18.66
N VAL A 29 -0.79 20.71 18.32
CA VAL A 29 -0.02 20.97 17.07
C VAL A 29 -0.87 20.71 15.83
N LEU A 30 -1.63 19.61 15.81
CA LEU A 30 -2.54 19.28 14.71
C LEU A 30 -3.66 20.33 14.58
N ALA A 31 -4.23 20.78 15.69
CA ALA A 31 -5.25 21.83 15.68
C ALA A 31 -4.69 23.14 15.10
N GLY A 32 -3.53 23.58 15.57
CA GLY A 32 -2.85 24.78 15.04
C GLY A 32 -2.49 24.64 13.56
N ALA A 33 -2.04 23.46 13.11
CA ALA A 33 -1.75 23.24 11.69
C ALA A 33 -2.99 23.36 10.79
N LEU A 34 -4.20 23.16 11.34
CA LEU A 34 -5.46 23.24 10.58
C LEU A 34 -6.08 24.65 10.62
N GLU A 35 -5.77 25.49 11.62
CA GLU A 35 -6.37 26.82 11.74
C GLU A 35 -6.03 27.73 10.56
N ASP A 36 -4.78 27.68 10.10
CA ASP A 36 -4.27 28.50 9.01
C ASP A 36 -4.40 27.86 7.62
N VAL A 37 -5.07 26.70 7.53
CA VAL A 37 -5.20 25.97 6.27
C VAL A 37 -6.24 26.66 5.38
N ALA A 38 -5.87 26.86 4.11
CA ALA A 38 -6.79 27.38 3.12
C ALA A 38 -8.11 26.56 3.05
N PRO A 39 -9.26 27.22 2.79
CA PRO A 39 -10.55 26.53 2.74
C PRO A 39 -10.58 25.31 1.80
N GLU A 40 -9.86 25.38 0.69
CA GLU A 40 -9.75 24.31 -0.31
C GLU A 40 -9.08 23.08 0.27
N VAL A 41 -8.01 23.25 1.04
CA VAL A 41 -7.29 22.16 1.71
C VAL A 41 -8.11 21.58 2.87
N ARG A 42 -8.78 22.46 3.62
CA ARG A 42 -9.72 22.03 4.65
C ARG A 42 -10.85 21.20 4.04
N ALA A 43 -11.37 21.58 2.87
CA ALA A 43 -12.33 20.80 2.12
C ALA A 43 -11.78 19.45 1.64
N ALA A 44 -10.48 19.37 1.31
CA ALA A 44 -9.85 18.10 0.93
C ALA A 44 -9.69 17.13 2.11
N ILE A 45 -9.47 17.65 3.32
CA ILE A 45 -9.36 16.86 4.55
C ILE A 45 -10.75 16.50 5.11
N SER A 46 -11.78 17.31 4.85
CA SER A 46 -13.15 17.09 5.34
C SER A 46 -13.79 15.86 4.69
N PRO A 47 -14.72 15.17 5.38
CA PRO A 47 -15.41 14.04 4.79
C PRO A 47 -16.10 14.42 3.48
N PRO A 48 -16.13 13.55 2.48
CA PRO A 48 -16.85 13.81 1.25
C PRO A 48 -18.34 13.97 1.55
N HIS A 49 -19.01 14.85 0.81
CA HIS A 49 -20.44 14.75 0.69
C HIS A 49 -20.75 13.44 -0.03
N GLU A 50 -21.75 12.70 0.45
CA GLU A 50 -22.20 11.45 -0.14
C GLU A 50 -22.37 11.60 -1.67
N GLY A 51 -21.47 10.97 -2.42
CA GLY A 51 -21.45 11.03 -3.88
C GLY A 51 -20.57 9.94 -4.45
N GLN A 52 -20.94 9.42 -5.60
CA GLN A 52 -20.17 8.40 -6.32
C GLN A 52 -18.77 8.93 -6.65
N PHE A 53 -17.75 8.23 -6.16
CA PHE A 53 -16.38 8.49 -6.52
C PHE A 53 -16.04 7.67 -7.77
N THR A 54 -15.64 8.37 -8.82
CA THR A 54 -14.96 7.75 -9.95
C THR A 54 -13.46 7.91 -9.73
N TYR A 55 -12.70 6.87 -10.03
CA TYR A 55 -11.25 6.79 -9.75
C TYR A 55 -10.45 8.00 -10.28
N GLU A 56 -10.49 8.27 -11.59
CA GLU A 56 -9.65 9.34 -12.18
C GLU A 56 -9.99 10.76 -11.70
N PRO A 57 -11.27 11.17 -11.69
CA PRO A 57 -11.63 12.48 -11.17
C PRO A 57 -11.26 12.69 -9.69
N THR A 58 -11.23 11.61 -8.90
CA THR A 58 -10.81 11.69 -7.50
C THR A 58 -9.33 12.00 -7.38
N ILE A 59 -8.49 11.32 -8.15
CA ILE A 59 -7.04 11.54 -8.16
C ILE A 59 -6.73 12.99 -8.59
N ASP A 60 -7.23 13.42 -9.74
CA ASP A 60 -6.96 14.75 -10.28
C ASP A 60 -7.39 15.86 -9.32
N ARG A 61 -8.54 15.69 -8.67
CA ARG A 61 -9.04 16.64 -7.67
C ARG A 61 -8.13 16.75 -6.46
N VAL A 62 -7.68 15.62 -5.90
CA VAL A 62 -6.78 15.61 -4.75
C VAL A 62 -5.40 16.15 -5.13
N LEU A 63 -4.90 15.82 -6.32
CA LEU A 63 -3.62 16.34 -6.82
C LEU A 63 -3.68 17.84 -7.10
N HIS A 64 -4.83 18.39 -7.45
CA HIS A 64 -5.02 19.84 -7.59
C HIS A 64 -4.76 20.56 -6.26
N ASP A 65 -5.21 20.01 -5.15
CA ASP A 65 -5.07 20.58 -3.81
C ASP A 65 -3.72 20.26 -3.14
N PHE A 66 -2.79 19.65 -3.89
CA PHE A 66 -1.54 19.12 -3.33
C PHE A 66 -0.66 20.16 -2.64
N ALA A 67 -0.55 21.39 -3.18
CA ALA A 67 0.30 22.43 -2.59
C ALA A 67 -0.15 22.78 -1.15
N GLY A 68 -1.46 22.85 -0.95
CA GLY A 68 -2.04 23.07 0.37
C GLY A 68 -1.82 21.89 1.32
N LEU A 69 -2.02 20.66 0.84
CA LEU A 69 -1.74 19.44 1.61
C LEU A 69 -0.28 19.37 2.06
N ARG A 70 0.65 19.74 1.17
CA ARG A 70 2.08 19.81 1.51
C ARG A 70 2.35 20.86 2.59
N GLY A 71 1.70 22.03 2.53
CA GLY A 71 1.81 23.05 3.56
C GLY A 71 1.39 22.54 4.94
N VAL A 72 0.30 21.77 5.02
CA VAL A 72 -0.14 21.09 6.26
C VAL A 72 0.91 20.10 6.73
N ALA A 73 1.38 19.22 5.84
CA ALA A 73 2.38 18.22 6.16
C ALA A 73 3.66 18.84 6.74
N MET A 74 4.17 19.90 6.13
CA MET A 74 5.38 20.58 6.59
C MET A 74 5.21 21.20 7.98
N ARG A 75 4.04 21.78 8.29
CA ARG A 75 3.78 22.30 9.65
C ARG A 75 3.73 21.19 10.69
N ILE A 76 3.02 20.11 10.40
CA ILE A 76 2.96 18.96 11.30
C ILE A 76 4.38 18.44 11.56
N THR A 77 5.21 18.33 10.53
CA THR A 77 6.58 17.86 10.65
C THR A 77 7.44 18.82 11.47
N ALA A 78 7.38 20.12 11.19
CA ALA A 78 8.20 21.11 11.90
C ALA A 78 7.93 21.13 13.41
N GLU A 79 6.67 20.93 13.80
CA GLU A 79 6.23 21.06 15.19
C GLU A 79 6.01 19.71 15.87
N GLY A 80 5.69 18.65 15.13
CA GLY A 80 5.22 17.36 15.66
C GLY A 80 6.17 16.17 15.53
N THR A 81 7.18 16.21 14.67
CA THR A 81 8.10 15.05 14.47
C THR A 81 8.96 14.75 15.70
N VAL A 82 9.15 15.72 16.55
CA VAL A 82 9.91 15.59 17.80
C VAL A 82 9.00 15.29 19.00
N ALA A 83 7.68 15.22 18.78
CA ALA A 83 6.73 14.98 19.86
C ALA A 83 6.83 13.55 20.40
N PRO A 84 6.85 13.37 21.73
CA PRO A 84 6.99 12.05 22.34
C PRO A 84 5.78 11.13 22.13
N ASP A 85 4.60 11.64 21.74
CA ASP A 85 3.40 10.86 21.50
C ASP A 85 3.08 10.75 19.99
N LEU A 86 3.86 9.94 19.29
CA LEU A 86 3.68 9.66 17.87
C LEU A 86 2.33 8.96 17.55
N ARG A 87 1.63 8.42 18.54
CA ARG A 87 0.34 7.71 18.36
C ARG A 87 -0.76 8.63 17.87
N ALA A 88 -0.69 9.90 18.21
CA ALA A 88 -1.65 10.89 17.76
C ALA A 88 -1.51 11.24 16.27
N LEU A 89 -0.37 10.91 15.64
CA LEU A 89 -0.12 11.16 14.22
C LEU A 89 -0.81 10.16 13.28
N GLY A 90 -1.29 9.02 13.81
CA GLY A 90 -1.82 7.91 12.99
C GLY A 90 -0.82 6.78 12.85
N ALA A 91 -1.35 5.56 12.77
CA ALA A 91 -0.55 4.34 12.83
C ALA A 91 0.50 4.26 11.69
N GLU A 92 0.13 4.71 10.52
CA GLU A 92 0.97 4.65 9.32
C GLU A 92 2.16 5.62 9.42
N LEU A 93 1.88 6.85 9.84
CA LEU A 93 2.92 7.86 10.01
C LEU A 93 3.82 7.55 11.20
N GLU A 94 3.26 7.09 12.30
CA GLU A 94 4.03 6.66 13.47
C GLU A 94 5.06 5.59 13.10
N SER A 95 4.66 4.60 12.29
CA SER A 95 5.56 3.55 11.83
C SER A 95 6.73 4.11 11.04
N LEU A 96 6.44 5.03 10.12
CA LEU A 96 7.46 5.65 9.29
C LEU A 96 8.42 6.52 10.12
N VAL A 97 7.88 7.35 11.02
CA VAL A 97 8.68 8.21 11.91
C VAL A 97 9.58 7.39 12.83
N ARG A 98 9.07 6.28 13.39
CA ARG A 98 9.90 5.36 14.18
C ARG A 98 11.09 4.80 13.40
N ARG A 99 10.88 4.46 12.11
CA ARG A 99 11.98 4.02 11.24
C ARG A 99 12.99 5.12 10.98
N MET A 100 12.54 6.35 10.78
CA MET A 100 13.41 7.51 10.62
C MET A 100 14.27 7.77 11.88
N LEU A 101 13.77 7.40 13.05
CA LEU A 101 14.48 7.51 14.33
C LEU A 101 15.28 6.25 14.70
N GLY A 102 15.39 5.27 13.80
CA GLY A 102 16.07 4.00 14.10
C GLY A 102 15.33 3.08 15.09
N GLN A 103 14.05 3.38 15.36
CA GLN A 103 13.19 2.63 16.29
C GLN A 103 12.25 1.65 15.55
N GLY A 104 12.61 1.27 14.35
CA GLY A 104 11.84 0.32 13.54
C GLY A 104 11.90 -1.12 14.05
N PRO A 105 11.19 -2.05 13.40
CA PRO A 105 11.15 -3.44 13.82
C PRO A 105 12.53 -4.09 13.72
N LEU A 106 12.78 -5.04 14.62
CA LEU A 106 13.90 -5.97 14.53
C LEU A 106 15.30 -5.34 14.67
N GLY A 107 15.40 -4.22 15.40
CA GLY A 107 16.66 -3.48 15.49
C GLY A 107 17.04 -2.89 14.12
N SER A 108 16.06 -2.54 13.32
CA SER A 108 16.26 -1.95 11.99
C SER A 108 17.15 -0.71 12.09
N GLN A 109 18.01 -0.59 11.12
CA GLN A 109 18.80 0.61 10.94
C GLN A 109 17.85 1.80 10.69
N GLU A 110 18.30 2.99 11.04
CA GLU A 110 17.65 4.22 10.65
C GLU A 110 17.37 4.23 9.15
N LEU A 111 16.19 4.74 8.78
CA LEU A 111 15.79 4.89 7.38
C LEU A 111 16.74 5.85 6.67
N ARG A 112 17.50 5.35 5.70
CA ARG A 112 18.49 6.11 4.97
C ARG A 112 17.89 6.81 3.76
N PRO A 113 18.50 7.90 3.27
CA PRO A 113 18.03 8.60 2.07
C PRO A 113 17.88 7.68 0.85
N GLU A 114 18.80 6.74 0.66
CA GLU A 114 18.82 5.80 -0.46
C GLU A 114 17.81 4.64 -0.34
N ASP A 115 17.17 4.45 0.80
CA ASP A 115 16.18 3.39 1.00
C ASP A 115 14.84 3.80 0.37
N PRO A 116 14.34 3.12 -0.69
CA PRO A 116 13.08 3.47 -1.32
C PRO A 116 11.89 3.10 -0.44
N ILE A 117 10.85 3.92 -0.51
CA ILE A 117 9.60 3.73 0.22
C ILE A 117 8.45 3.66 -0.76
N ALA A 118 7.59 2.67 -0.61
CA ALA A 118 6.31 2.56 -1.30
C ALA A 118 5.16 2.59 -0.28
N LEU A 119 4.13 3.35 -0.59
CA LEU A 119 2.92 3.44 0.18
C LEU A 119 1.73 3.01 -0.67
N ILE A 120 1.01 1.99 -0.23
CA ILE A 120 -0.22 1.53 -0.88
C ILE A 120 -1.40 2.30 -0.30
N VAL A 121 -2.14 2.98 -1.16
CA VAL A 121 -3.33 3.73 -0.80
C VAL A 121 -4.54 3.30 -1.63
N SER A 122 -5.75 3.53 -1.12
CA SER A 122 -6.97 3.39 -1.94
C SER A 122 -7.13 4.59 -2.86
N ASP A 123 -7.93 4.40 -3.91
CA ASP A 123 -8.38 5.42 -4.85
C ASP A 123 -9.44 6.36 -4.26
N THR A 124 -9.76 6.21 -2.98
CA THR A 124 -10.65 7.13 -2.27
C THR A 124 -9.96 8.46 -1.99
N ARG A 125 -10.75 9.53 -1.87
CA ARG A 125 -10.23 10.85 -1.51
C ARG A 125 -9.44 10.81 -0.22
N GLU A 126 -9.97 10.13 0.80
CA GLU A 126 -9.32 9.99 2.10
C GLU A 126 -8.00 9.21 2.00
N GLY A 127 -8.00 8.07 1.33
CA GLY A 127 -6.82 7.22 1.19
C GLY A 127 -5.69 7.96 0.49
N LEU A 128 -5.99 8.59 -0.64
CA LEU A 128 -5.00 9.36 -1.40
C LEU A 128 -4.51 10.58 -0.63
N THR A 129 -5.42 11.35 0.00
CA THR A 129 -5.03 12.53 0.81
C THR A 129 -4.11 12.12 1.96
N CYS A 130 -4.43 11.02 2.66
CA CYS A 130 -3.59 10.50 3.73
C CYS A 130 -2.21 10.10 3.22
N GLY A 131 -2.14 9.38 2.10
CA GLY A 131 -0.87 8.99 1.49
C GLY A 131 -0.01 10.18 1.06
N LEU A 132 -0.60 11.20 0.47
CA LEU A 132 0.10 12.41 0.07
C LEU A 132 0.63 13.21 1.27
N LEU A 133 -0.14 13.31 2.35
CA LEU A 133 0.30 13.94 3.59
C LEU A 133 1.51 13.18 4.17
N ILE A 134 1.41 11.85 4.30
CA ILE A 134 2.49 11.02 4.82
C ILE A 134 3.75 11.16 3.97
N ALA A 135 3.63 11.05 2.65
CA ALA A 135 4.78 11.19 1.75
C ALA A 135 5.42 12.57 1.87
N SER A 136 4.60 13.64 1.93
CA SER A 136 5.09 15.01 2.07
C SER A 136 5.84 15.27 3.38
N MET A 137 5.44 14.60 4.47
CA MET A 137 6.10 14.72 5.78
C MET A 137 7.53 14.15 5.79
N THR A 138 7.87 13.28 4.85
CA THR A 138 9.25 12.74 4.75
C THR A 138 10.23 13.69 4.11
N GLY A 139 9.74 14.76 3.47
CA GLY A 139 10.57 15.69 2.69
C GLY A 139 11.20 15.08 1.45
N ARG A 140 10.87 13.83 1.08
CA ARG A 140 11.43 13.15 -0.08
C ARG A 140 10.76 13.55 -1.39
N ALA A 141 11.48 13.37 -2.50
CA ALA A 141 10.86 13.38 -3.82
C ALA A 141 9.74 12.33 -3.87
N MET A 142 8.58 12.72 -4.37
CA MET A 142 7.40 11.87 -4.37
C MET A 142 6.92 11.59 -5.78
N ARG A 143 6.53 10.33 -6.04
CA ARG A 143 5.82 9.93 -7.25
C ARG A 143 4.47 9.37 -6.88
N VAL A 144 3.42 9.82 -7.55
CA VAL A 144 2.07 9.23 -7.45
C VAL A 144 1.86 8.34 -8.66
N LEU A 145 1.64 7.07 -8.43
CA LEU A 145 1.65 6.03 -9.43
C LEU A 145 0.26 5.40 -9.54
N THR A 146 -0.22 5.29 -10.77
CA THR A 146 -1.46 4.59 -11.11
C THR A 146 -1.15 3.59 -12.22
N HIS A 147 -1.87 2.48 -12.24
CA HIS A 147 -1.76 1.52 -13.33
C HIS A 147 -2.71 1.91 -14.46
N ARG A 148 -2.24 1.72 -15.70
CA ARG A 148 -3.06 1.71 -16.91
C ARG A 148 -3.13 0.27 -17.43
N GLY A 149 -4.26 -0.09 -17.99
CA GLY A 149 -4.50 -1.41 -18.54
C GLY A 149 -5.76 -2.05 -17.97
N THR A 150 -5.96 -3.31 -18.25
CA THR A 150 -7.08 -4.09 -17.73
C THR A 150 -6.60 -5.10 -16.69
N PRO A 151 -7.42 -5.42 -15.68
CA PRO A 151 -7.07 -6.44 -14.68
C PRO A 151 -6.82 -7.84 -15.26
N GLU A 152 -7.18 -8.04 -16.54
CA GLU A 152 -7.01 -9.33 -17.25
C GLU A 152 -5.61 -9.49 -17.84
N GLU A 153 -4.87 -8.39 -17.99
CA GLU A 153 -3.49 -8.41 -18.48
C GLU A 153 -2.54 -8.88 -17.37
N THR A 154 -1.41 -9.42 -17.76
CA THR A 154 -0.36 -9.78 -16.79
C THR A 154 0.35 -8.52 -16.28
N ILE A 155 0.96 -8.61 -15.10
CA ILE A 155 1.70 -7.49 -14.48
C ILE A 155 2.75 -6.90 -15.44
N THR A 156 3.35 -7.72 -16.29
CA THR A 156 4.36 -7.32 -17.27
C THR A 156 3.80 -6.44 -18.38
N ASP A 157 2.51 -6.51 -18.63
CA ASP A 157 1.84 -5.81 -19.73
C ASP A 157 1.20 -4.49 -19.26
N TRP A 158 1.29 -4.19 -17.97
CA TRP A 158 0.69 -2.98 -17.41
C TRP A 158 1.61 -1.77 -17.56
N ASP A 159 1.06 -0.72 -18.12
CA ASP A 159 1.66 0.59 -18.07
C ASP A 159 1.50 1.20 -16.67
N LEU A 160 2.59 1.72 -16.15
CA LEU A 160 2.58 2.50 -14.93
C LEU A 160 2.62 3.99 -15.27
N GLU A 161 1.59 4.70 -14.89
CA GLU A 161 1.52 6.13 -15.11
C GLU A 161 2.00 6.90 -13.89
N VAL A 162 2.97 7.79 -14.08
CA VAL A 162 3.36 8.77 -13.08
C VAL A 162 2.44 9.99 -13.19
N ARG A 163 1.42 10.07 -12.33
CA ARG A 163 0.47 11.19 -12.31
C ARG A 163 1.07 12.45 -11.73
N ARG A 164 1.98 12.31 -10.78
CA ARG A 164 2.69 13.43 -10.19
C ARG A 164 4.10 13.04 -9.79
N SER A 165 5.04 13.90 -10.13
CA SER A 165 6.42 13.83 -9.67
C SER A 165 6.80 15.17 -9.03
N HIS A 166 7.41 15.11 -7.86
CA HIS A 166 7.90 16.28 -7.14
C HIS A 166 9.38 16.07 -6.79
N HIS A 167 10.23 16.97 -7.26
CA HIS A 167 11.69 16.82 -7.30
C HIS A 167 12.42 17.86 -6.44
N ASP A 168 12.04 18.00 -5.15
CA ASP A 168 12.75 18.91 -4.24
C ASP A 168 13.91 18.26 -3.49
N MET A 169 14.26 17.02 -3.85
CA MET A 169 15.26 16.23 -3.13
C MET A 169 16.60 16.17 -3.87
N PRO A 170 17.69 15.94 -3.14
CA PRO A 170 18.98 15.61 -3.74
C PRO A 170 18.83 14.40 -4.68
N PRO A 171 19.52 14.40 -5.83
CA PRO A 171 19.41 13.32 -6.82
C PRO A 171 19.83 11.94 -6.29
N GLU A 172 20.52 11.88 -5.14
CA GLU A 172 20.96 10.66 -4.49
C GLU A 172 19.89 9.99 -3.61
N ALA A 173 18.81 10.73 -3.29
CA ALA A 173 17.75 10.17 -2.46
C ALA A 173 16.76 9.34 -3.28
N ALA A 174 16.42 8.17 -2.76
CA ALA A 174 15.38 7.36 -3.37
C ALA A 174 14.00 8.02 -3.24
N PRO A 175 13.13 7.93 -4.26
CA PRO A 175 11.81 8.50 -4.24
C PRO A 175 10.91 7.82 -3.21
N PHE A 176 9.85 8.54 -2.84
CA PHE A 176 8.71 8.00 -2.12
C PHE A 176 7.59 7.74 -3.12
N ASP A 177 7.24 6.49 -3.32
CA ASP A 177 6.20 6.08 -4.27
C ASP A 177 4.86 5.90 -3.57
N VAL A 178 3.83 6.57 -4.05
CA VAL A 178 2.44 6.41 -3.59
C VAL A 178 1.67 5.66 -4.68
N TYR A 179 1.41 4.37 -4.44
CA TYR A 179 0.63 3.52 -5.33
C TYR A 179 -0.86 3.64 -5.03
N VAL A 180 -1.62 4.16 -5.97
CA VAL A 180 -3.07 4.30 -5.87
C VAL A 180 -3.73 3.07 -6.47
N ILE A 181 -4.40 2.28 -5.64
CA ILE A 181 -5.00 1.01 -6.04
C ILE A 181 -6.52 1.18 -6.18
N PRO A 182 -7.07 1.03 -7.40
CA PRO A 182 -8.50 1.08 -7.65
C PRO A 182 -9.26 0.02 -6.85
N GLY A 183 -10.40 0.39 -6.27
CA GLY A 183 -11.27 -0.54 -5.56
C GLY A 183 -10.77 -1.01 -4.19
N LEU A 184 -9.61 -0.57 -3.73
CA LEU A 184 -9.02 -1.02 -2.45
C LEU A 184 -9.80 -0.56 -1.21
N ALA A 185 -10.81 0.27 -1.36
CA ALA A 185 -11.67 0.70 -0.24
C ALA A 185 -12.45 -0.44 0.45
N ALA A 186 -12.42 -1.64 -0.12
CA ALA A 186 -12.99 -2.88 0.46
C ALA A 186 -14.47 -2.76 0.84
N THR A 187 -15.25 -2.06 0.01
CA THR A 187 -16.70 -1.88 0.23
C THR A 187 -17.52 -3.13 -0.08
N SER A 188 -16.96 -4.05 -0.89
CA SER A 188 -17.55 -5.32 -1.27
C SER A 188 -16.47 -6.33 -1.68
N GLU A 189 -16.82 -7.61 -1.75
CA GLU A 189 -15.92 -8.63 -2.28
C GLU A 189 -15.57 -8.39 -3.76
N SER A 190 -16.52 -7.90 -4.56
CA SER A 190 -16.28 -7.52 -5.95
C SER A 190 -15.22 -6.43 -6.06
N ALA A 191 -15.32 -5.37 -5.25
CA ALA A 191 -14.33 -4.30 -5.23
C ALA A 191 -12.93 -4.82 -4.86
N ILE A 192 -12.84 -5.72 -3.88
CA ILE A 192 -11.56 -6.33 -3.50
C ILE A 192 -11.02 -7.21 -4.64
N SER A 193 -11.88 -7.95 -5.34
CA SER A 193 -11.48 -8.77 -6.49
C SER A 193 -10.93 -7.92 -7.65
N GLU A 194 -11.54 -6.77 -7.90
CA GLU A 194 -11.04 -5.81 -8.89
C GLU A 194 -9.72 -5.15 -8.47
N ALA A 195 -9.54 -4.88 -7.17
CA ALA A 195 -8.32 -4.30 -6.63
C ALA A 195 -7.14 -5.28 -6.59
N ALA A 196 -7.41 -6.58 -6.44
CA ALA A 196 -6.40 -7.60 -6.17
C ALA A 196 -5.30 -7.68 -7.25
N PRO A 197 -5.58 -7.64 -8.57
CA PRO A 197 -4.55 -7.62 -9.60
C PRO A 197 -3.65 -6.38 -9.50
N TRP A 198 -4.23 -5.20 -9.30
CA TRP A 198 -3.48 -3.94 -9.16
C TRP A 198 -2.57 -3.94 -7.95
N LEU A 199 -3.07 -4.48 -6.83
CA LEU A 199 -2.30 -4.66 -5.62
C LEU A 199 -1.14 -5.65 -5.83
N ALA A 200 -1.39 -6.76 -6.52
CA ALA A 200 -0.36 -7.72 -6.90
C ALA A 200 0.75 -7.06 -7.74
N GLY A 201 0.37 -6.20 -8.70
CA GLY A 201 1.32 -5.43 -9.51
C GLY A 201 2.20 -4.51 -8.70
N ALA A 202 1.63 -3.73 -7.79
CA ALA A 202 2.37 -2.85 -6.90
C ALA A 202 3.35 -3.64 -6.00
N LEU A 203 2.91 -4.78 -5.45
CA LEU A 203 3.75 -5.65 -4.62
C LEU A 203 4.86 -6.31 -5.42
N ALA A 204 4.56 -6.84 -6.61
CA ALA A 204 5.56 -7.46 -7.49
C ALA A 204 6.65 -6.47 -7.86
N ARG A 205 6.28 -5.25 -8.22
CA ARG A 205 7.21 -4.18 -8.58
C ARG A 205 8.10 -3.76 -7.41
N THR A 206 7.54 -3.57 -6.24
CA THR A 206 8.26 -3.06 -5.07
C THR A 206 9.03 -4.15 -4.33
N VAL A 207 8.34 -5.00 -3.61
CA VAL A 207 8.98 -6.06 -2.81
C VAL A 207 9.40 -7.27 -3.65
N GLY A 208 8.63 -7.62 -4.68
CA GLY A 208 8.97 -8.69 -5.63
C GLY A 208 10.11 -8.32 -6.56
N GLY A 209 10.36 -7.01 -6.81
CA GLY A 209 11.42 -6.50 -7.69
C GLY A 209 11.28 -7.00 -9.12
N VAL A 210 10.07 -7.17 -9.60
CA VAL A 210 9.78 -7.43 -11.01
C VAL A 210 9.88 -6.10 -11.75
N ASP A 211 10.80 -6.00 -12.71
CA ASP A 211 10.94 -4.82 -13.55
C ASP A 211 9.79 -4.81 -14.56
N VAL A 212 8.75 -4.06 -14.29
CA VAL A 212 7.53 -4.02 -15.12
C VAL A 212 7.65 -2.98 -16.23
N VAL A 213 8.45 -1.93 -16.04
CA VAL A 213 8.62 -0.87 -17.05
C VAL A 213 10.08 -0.44 -17.14
N PRO A 214 10.69 -0.44 -18.34
CA PRO A 214 12.01 0.14 -18.56
C PRO A 214 11.97 1.65 -18.26
N GLY A 215 12.84 2.12 -17.36
CA GLY A 215 13.01 3.55 -17.04
C GLY A 215 12.38 3.99 -15.71
N ASP A 216 11.38 3.29 -15.20
CA ASP A 216 10.71 3.58 -13.92
C ASP A 216 10.92 2.49 -12.87
N ALA A 217 12.00 1.75 -12.98
CA ALA A 217 12.32 0.64 -12.11
C ALA A 217 12.38 1.09 -10.63
N TRP A 218 11.78 0.29 -9.77
CA TRP A 218 12.02 0.39 -8.33
C TRP A 218 13.52 0.20 -8.07
N PRO A 219 14.14 1.02 -7.22
CA PRO A 219 15.55 0.90 -6.92
C PRO A 219 15.93 -0.53 -6.51
N LYS A 220 17.06 -1.02 -7.01
CA LYS A 220 17.55 -2.35 -6.63
C LYS A 220 17.87 -2.37 -5.14
N VAL A 221 17.17 -3.24 -4.41
CA VAL A 221 17.35 -3.41 -2.97
C VAL A 221 17.79 -4.84 -2.65
N GLU A 222 18.55 -5.01 -1.58
CA GLU A 222 19.03 -6.32 -1.14
C GLU A 222 17.99 -7.04 -0.29
N GLN A 223 17.17 -6.27 0.42
CA GLN A 223 16.05 -6.78 1.21
C GLN A 223 14.83 -5.87 1.09
N SER A 224 13.67 -6.43 1.32
CA SER A 224 12.41 -5.70 1.37
C SER A 224 11.70 -5.94 2.68
N GLN A 225 11.09 -4.90 3.24
CA GLN A 225 10.29 -4.98 4.42
C GLN A 225 8.90 -4.46 4.13
N ALA A 226 7.91 -5.35 4.21
CA ALA A 226 6.51 -5.02 4.04
C ALA A 226 5.85 -4.87 5.42
N GLU A 227 5.32 -3.69 5.71
CA GLU A 227 4.50 -3.44 6.88
C GLU A 227 3.04 -3.33 6.47
N ILE A 228 2.24 -4.26 6.95
CA ILE A 228 0.83 -4.39 6.60
C ILE A 228 -0.08 -4.03 7.78
N SER A 229 0.40 -3.22 8.70
CA SER A 229 -0.35 -2.80 9.91
C SER A 229 -1.36 -1.70 9.64
N GLY A 230 -1.13 -0.88 8.64
CA GLY A 230 -1.94 0.29 8.31
C GLY A 230 -3.15 -0.06 7.46
N GLY A 231 -4.33 0.46 7.84
CA GLY A 231 -5.56 0.42 7.03
C GLY A 231 -6.06 -0.98 6.63
N PHE A 232 -7.08 -1.02 5.83
CA PHE A 232 -7.58 -2.20 5.07
C PHE A 232 -7.48 -3.56 5.78
N LYS A 233 -7.94 -3.65 7.04
CA LYS A 233 -7.87 -4.91 7.83
C LYS A 233 -8.47 -6.11 7.09
N ALA A 234 -9.51 -5.88 6.28
CA ALA A 234 -10.14 -6.91 5.47
C ALA A 234 -9.23 -7.44 4.34
N THR A 235 -8.24 -6.66 3.89
CA THR A 235 -7.33 -7.07 2.82
C THR A 235 -6.01 -7.65 3.32
N LEU A 236 -5.78 -7.70 4.64
CA LEU A 236 -4.56 -8.25 5.21
C LEU A 236 -4.26 -9.69 4.74
N PRO A 237 -5.24 -10.62 4.70
CA PRO A 237 -5.00 -11.96 4.18
C PRO A 237 -4.56 -11.94 2.72
N LEU A 238 -5.19 -11.11 1.90
CA LEU A 238 -4.84 -10.95 0.49
C LEU A 238 -3.40 -10.42 0.34
N VAL A 239 -3.06 -9.32 1.02
CA VAL A 239 -1.70 -8.76 0.97
C VAL A 239 -0.65 -9.77 1.41
N HIS A 240 -0.92 -10.50 2.50
CA HIS A 240 -0.01 -11.54 3.00
C HIS A 240 0.20 -12.65 1.97
N ALA A 241 -0.88 -13.14 1.35
CA ALA A 241 -0.80 -14.15 0.30
C ALA A 241 0.01 -13.69 -0.91
N LEU A 242 -0.23 -12.46 -1.38
CA LEU A 242 0.51 -11.89 -2.49
C LEU A 242 2.00 -11.70 -2.16
N LEU A 243 2.35 -11.38 -0.92
CA LEU A 243 3.74 -11.32 -0.46
C LEU A 243 4.42 -12.71 -0.49
N GLU A 244 3.70 -13.80 -0.21
CA GLU A 244 4.23 -15.15 -0.38
C GLU A 244 4.59 -15.45 -1.85
N TYR A 245 3.75 -15.01 -2.78
CA TYR A 245 4.04 -15.12 -4.21
C TYR A 245 5.22 -14.26 -4.63
N CYS A 246 5.34 -13.02 -4.15
CA CYS A 246 6.52 -12.19 -4.36
C CYS A 246 7.80 -12.87 -3.86
N ALA A 247 7.74 -13.52 -2.70
CA ALA A 247 8.88 -14.24 -2.13
C ALA A 247 9.28 -15.47 -2.99
N ALA A 248 8.29 -16.15 -3.60
CA ALA A 248 8.53 -17.28 -4.49
C ALA A 248 9.17 -16.87 -5.83
N LEU A 249 8.77 -15.73 -6.38
CA LEU A 249 9.32 -15.21 -7.63
C LEU A 249 10.81 -14.81 -7.50
N ARG A 250 11.26 -14.44 -6.31
CA ARG A 250 12.60 -13.89 -6.08
C ARG A 250 13.33 -14.62 -4.95
N THR A 251 13.98 -15.71 -5.29
CA THR A 251 14.81 -16.48 -4.34
C THR A 251 16.04 -15.70 -3.81
N ALA A 252 16.44 -14.63 -4.50
CA ALA A 252 17.63 -13.84 -4.15
C ALA A 252 17.36 -12.67 -3.19
N ARG A 253 16.10 -12.31 -2.93
CA ARG A 253 15.74 -11.19 -2.04
C ARG A 253 15.07 -11.69 -0.78
N ARG A 254 15.50 -11.16 0.35
CA ARG A 254 14.84 -11.41 1.62
C ARG A 254 13.65 -10.48 1.77
N ILE A 255 12.44 -11.03 1.78
CA ILE A 255 11.21 -10.31 2.12
C ILE A 255 10.87 -10.58 3.57
N THR A 256 10.66 -9.53 4.35
CA THR A 256 10.19 -9.61 5.74
C THR A 256 8.84 -8.94 5.84
N CYS A 257 7.82 -9.67 6.24
CA CYS A 257 6.50 -9.13 6.53
C CYS A 257 6.39 -8.84 8.02
N VAL A 258 5.95 -7.63 8.37
CA VAL A 258 5.76 -7.21 9.76
C VAL A 258 4.40 -6.60 9.98
N LEU A 259 3.88 -6.85 11.17
CA LEU A 259 2.64 -6.30 11.68
C LEU A 259 2.97 -5.54 12.97
N ARG A 260 2.26 -4.45 13.21
CA ARG A 260 2.31 -3.72 14.46
C ARG A 260 0.97 -3.80 15.16
N HIS A 261 0.97 -4.00 16.44
CA HIS A 261 -0.26 -4.07 17.22
C HIS A 261 -0.73 -2.66 17.59
N GLU A 262 -1.98 -2.33 17.30
CA GLU A 262 -2.54 -0.99 17.56
C GLU A 262 -2.48 -0.59 19.03
N SER A 263 -2.76 -1.54 19.95
CA SER A 263 -2.76 -1.29 21.40
C SER A 263 -1.37 -1.42 22.04
N ALA A 264 -0.37 -1.91 21.29
CA ALA A 264 1.00 -2.08 21.74
C ALA A 264 1.96 -1.68 20.61
N PRO A 265 2.09 -0.38 20.32
CA PRO A 265 2.80 0.13 19.15
C PRO A 265 4.31 -0.16 19.16
N ASP A 266 4.87 -0.52 20.32
CA ASP A 266 6.25 -0.95 20.46
C ASP A 266 6.44 -2.44 20.13
N VAL A 267 5.34 -3.19 19.95
CA VAL A 267 5.36 -4.61 19.65
C VAL A 267 5.25 -4.81 18.14
N TRP A 268 6.34 -5.33 17.58
CA TRP A 268 6.41 -5.73 16.20
C TRP A 268 6.28 -7.24 16.07
N ILE A 269 5.35 -7.69 15.26
CA ILE A 269 5.09 -9.10 15.00
C ILE A 269 5.62 -9.43 13.61
N ARG A 270 6.52 -10.39 13.51
CA ARG A 270 6.97 -10.90 12.23
C ARG A 270 5.96 -11.92 11.72
N ALA A 271 5.30 -11.64 10.60
CA ALA A 271 4.47 -12.61 9.91
C ALA A 271 5.36 -13.54 9.08
N GLY A 272 5.23 -14.83 9.28
CA GLY A 272 5.94 -15.83 8.48
C GLY A 272 5.38 -15.86 7.06
N LEU A 273 6.25 -15.82 6.06
CA LEU A 273 5.90 -16.08 4.67
C LEU A 273 6.26 -17.52 4.34
N ARG A 274 5.34 -18.25 3.68
CA ARG A 274 5.62 -19.59 3.20
C ARG A 274 6.64 -19.55 2.08
N SER A 275 7.56 -20.47 2.10
CA SER A 275 8.50 -20.67 0.99
C SER A 275 7.82 -21.58 -0.03
N LEU A 276 7.49 -21.02 -1.20
CA LEU A 276 6.95 -21.77 -2.33
C LEU A 276 8.10 -22.05 -3.31
N THR A 277 8.13 -23.27 -3.81
CA THR A 277 8.99 -23.63 -4.93
C THR A 277 8.42 -23.09 -6.26
N ARG A 278 9.24 -23.03 -7.31
CA ARG A 278 8.74 -22.64 -8.64
C ARG A 278 7.67 -23.60 -9.16
N ASP A 279 7.84 -24.90 -8.91
CA ASP A 279 6.88 -25.92 -9.34
C ASP A 279 5.55 -25.79 -8.61
N GLU A 280 5.56 -25.53 -7.30
CA GLU A 280 4.34 -25.23 -6.53
C GLU A 280 3.65 -23.97 -7.03
N LEU A 281 4.42 -22.93 -7.37
CA LEU A 281 3.87 -21.71 -7.93
C LEU A 281 3.22 -21.96 -9.28
N ALA A 282 3.89 -22.69 -10.18
CA ALA A 282 3.38 -23.04 -11.50
C ALA A 282 2.07 -23.85 -11.39
N GLN A 283 2.03 -24.87 -10.51
CA GLN A 283 0.83 -25.68 -10.27
C GLN A 283 -0.35 -24.83 -9.79
N ARG A 284 -0.11 -23.89 -8.89
CA ARG A 284 -1.16 -22.99 -8.37
C ARG A 284 -1.68 -22.04 -9.43
N LEU A 285 -0.80 -21.49 -10.27
CA LEU A 285 -1.21 -20.64 -11.38
C LEU A 285 -2.05 -21.43 -12.40
N GLU A 286 -1.68 -22.67 -12.71
CA GLU A 286 -2.44 -23.51 -13.62
C GLU A 286 -3.83 -23.84 -13.06
N GLU A 287 -3.93 -24.21 -11.78
CA GLU A 287 -5.22 -24.41 -11.09
C GLU A 287 -6.15 -23.20 -11.24
N LEU A 288 -5.62 -21.98 -11.03
CA LEU A 288 -6.42 -20.76 -11.14
C LEU A 288 -6.80 -20.42 -12.59
N ARG A 289 -5.95 -20.77 -13.57
CA ARG A 289 -6.28 -20.63 -14.99
C ARG A 289 -7.42 -21.53 -15.42
N GLU A 290 -7.42 -22.79 -14.96
CA GLU A 290 -8.52 -23.72 -15.19
C GLU A 290 -9.84 -23.15 -14.63
N VAL A 291 -9.83 -22.62 -13.40
CA VAL A 291 -11.00 -21.95 -12.80
C VAL A 291 -11.46 -20.76 -13.64
N ARG A 292 -10.52 -19.91 -14.10
CA ARG A 292 -10.84 -18.76 -14.94
C ARG A 292 -11.52 -19.16 -16.27
N LEU A 293 -11.18 -20.34 -16.79
CA LEU A 293 -11.82 -20.93 -17.96
C LEU A 293 -13.15 -21.63 -17.64
N GLY A 294 -13.61 -21.60 -16.39
CA GLY A 294 -14.84 -22.25 -15.92
C GLY A 294 -14.69 -23.75 -15.73
N MET A 295 -13.46 -24.27 -15.70
CA MET A 295 -13.17 -25.68 -15.45
C MET A 295 -12.98 -25.92 -13.94
N THR A 296 -13.39 -27.11 -13.50
CA THR A 296 -13.09 -27.54 -12.13
C THR A 296 -11.72 -28.20 -12.13
N PRO A 297 -10.71 -27.63 -11.41
CA PRO A 297 -9.38 -28.18 -11.39
C PRO A 297 -9.32 -29.59 -10.79
N GLU A 298 -8.43 -30.43 -11.34
CA GLU A 298 -8.12 -31.71 -10.73
C GLU A 298 -7.37 -31.52 -9.40
N THR A 299 -6.41 -30.62 -9.38
CA THR A 299 -5.72 -30.19 -8.16
C THR A 299 -6.62 -29.25 -7.36
N ARG A 300 -6.48 -29.26 -6.04
CA ARG A 300 -7.30 -28.44 -5.14
C ARG A 300 -6.45 -27.72 -4.11
N LEU A 301 -5.26 -27.31 -4.52
CA LEU A 301 -4.28 -26.64 -3.64
C LEU A 301 -4.79 -25.31 -3.11
N LEU A 302 -5.59 -24.62 -3.93
CA LEU A 302 -6.11 -23.28 -3.64
C LEU A 302 -7.62 -23.24 -3.40
N ARG A 303 -8.29 -24.41 -3.33
CA ARG A 303 -9.73 -24.45 -3.04
C ARG A 303 -10.05 -23.86 -1.67
N GLY A 304 -11.01 -22.93 -1.64
CA GLY A 304 -11.40 -22.19 -0.44
C GLY A 304 -10.51 -20.98 -0.16
N PHE A 305 -9.39 -20.81 -0.88
CA PHE A 305 -8.50 -19.68 -0.77
C PHE A 305 -8.40 -18.90 -2.09
N GLY A 306 -7.92 -19.50 -3.17
CA GLY A 306 -7.80 -18.86 -4.48
C GLY A 306 -9.06 -19.02 -5.35
N TRP A 307 -9.90 -20.01 -5.03
CA TRP A 307 -11.17 -20.24 -5.70
C TRP A 307 -12.15 -21.01 -4.80
N ARG A 308 -13.43 -20.92 -5.16
CA ARG A 308 -14.53 -21.64 -4.50
C ARG A 308 -15.62 -22.03 -5.50
N ASN A 309 -16.53 -22.86 -5.09
CA ASN A 309 -17.75 -23.06 -5.87
C ASN A 309 -18.75 -21.94 -5.60
N SER A 310 -19.47 -21.50 -6.62
CA SER A 310 -20.46 -20.41 -6.52
C SER A 310 -21.63 -20.73 -5.59
N ASP A 311 -21.88 -22.00 -5.32
CA ASP A 311 -22.87 -22.45 -4.33
C ASP A 311 -22.26 -23.30 -3.22
N THR A 312 -22.89 -23.30 -2.05
CA THR A 312 -22.47 -24.05 -0.88
C THR A 312 -22.84 -25.55 -0.98
N SER A 313 -23.63 -25.95 -1.97
CA SER A 313 -24.05 -27.34 -2.18
C SER A 313 -23.00 -28.20 -2.88
N GLY A 314 -21.92 -27.58 -3.37
CA GLY A 314 -20.80 -28.25 -4.01
C GLY A 314 -20.99 -28.57 -5.50
N GLY A 315 -22.14 -28.18 -6.10
CA GLY A 315 -22.44 -28.36 -7.52
C GLY A 315 -22.31 -27.09 -8.37
N GLY A 316 -21.96 -25.94 -7.75
CA GLY A 316 -21.81 -24.69 -8.45
C GLY A 316 -20.55 -24.62 -9.31
N ARG A 317 -20.49 -23.63 -10.20
CA ARG A 317 -19.32 -23.35 -11.02
C ARG A 317 -18.15 -22.89 -10.13
N PRO A 318 -16.91 -23.24 -10.49
CA PRO A 318 -15.75 -22.68 -9.81
C PRO A 318 -15.64 -21.18 -10.13
N GLU A 319 -15.36 -20.39 -9.10
CA GLU A 319 -15.19 -18.93 -9.17
C GLU A 319 -13.91 -18.52 -8.44
N LEU A 320 -13.19 -17.57 -9.01
CA LEU A 320 -12.00 -17.01 -8.36
C LEU A 320 -12.40 -16.17 -7.14
N THR A 321 -11.60 -16.28 -6.10
CA THR A 321 -11.63 -15.33 -4.97
C THR A 321 -10.76 -14.11 -5.26
N PRO A 322 -10.81 -13.04 -4.43
CA PRO A 322 -9.88 -11.93 -4.56
C PRO A 322 -8.40 -12.36 -4.59
N GLU A 323 -8.04 -13.33 -3.77
CA GLU A 323 -6.67 -13.89 -3.75
C GLU A 323 -6.33 -14.56 -5.08
N GLY A 324 -7.27 -15.31 -5.67
CA GLY A 324 -7.10 -15.95 -6.98
C GLY A 324 -6.87 -14.94 -8.10
N TYR A 325 -7.65 -13.87 -8.14
CA TYR A 325 -7.44 -12.78 -9.11
C TYR A 325 -6.07 -12.13 -8.95
N GLY A 326 -5.66 -11.83 -7.72
CA GLY A 326 -4.36 -11.24 -7.46
C GLY A 326 -3.20 -12.16 -7.83
N ILE A 327 -3.31 -13.45 -7.55
CA ILE A 327 -2.28 -14.44 -7.87
C ILE A 327 -2.13 -14.61 -9.38
N LEU A 328 -3.24 -14.64 -10.14
CA LEU A 328 -3.19 -14.76 -11.60
C LEU A 328 -2.51 -13.57 -12.30
N ALA A 329 -2.42 -12.43 -11.65
CA ALA A 329 -1.74 -11.27 -12.19
C ALA A 329 -0.21 -11.40 -12.17
N PHE A 330 0.36 -12.33 -11.38
CA PHE A 330 1.80 -12.54 -11.37
C PHE A 330 2.30 -13.20 -12.67
N PRO A 331 3.53 -12.86 -13.11
CA PRO A 331 4.16 -13.52 -14.25
C PRO A 331 4.42 -14.99 -13.94
N GLU A 332 4.60 -15.77 -14.98
CA GLU A 332 5.05 -17.17 -14.84
C GLU A 332 6.42 -17.23 -14.14
N PRO A 333 6.64 -18.24 -13.29
CA PRO A 333 7.87 -18.41 -12.53
C PRO A 333 9.10 -18.75 -13.39
#